data_494826d41840213c8f19588d290a4af8
#
_entry.id   494826d41840213c8f19588d290a4af8
#
_cell.length_a   1.000
_cell.length_b   1.000
_cell.length_c   1.000
_cell.angle_alpha   90.00
_cell.angle_beta   90.00
_cell.angle_gamma   90.00
#
_symmetry.space_group_name_H-M   'P 1'
#
loop_
_entity.id
_entity.type
_entity.pdbx_description
1 polymer ?
#
loop_
_entity_poly.entity_id
_entity_poly.type
_entity_poly.pdbx_seq_one_letter_code
_entity_poly.pdbx_strand_id
1 'polypeptide(L)'
;MYIAKIISLIFLCRALCAGKRHWLLDNLPVSKTIGACVGLVKLEGTAEAEAPLVSTLTKTRCVYYKWRVDEHWIRYVKETYEENGRKKTRIVKKEGSDIVASGSNYNLFYLKDDYGVIQIRPTWARFDSRQFFYKSCGPNNPLYYKHAPRQGVEGSTHERTFYEDGIALHCPVYIEGYAKPRQDIAAAEVISPDDTALFLISTSSKEFHKGKFNSRFWWLSAWGLVFYAGIGGMNWDDLVYLLIWAIGWGILTYNNLISLGQSVEQGLANVEVHLKRRHDLVENLVRVVTALRDFEKEVQKEVTLLRGQLVIKKLEGRQENVTACLPALRAIAEAYPHLKTDAAFLDLQRRITDTEQRIALTRAYYNEIATSFNKLLKMVPHRLIARLGNIRPRALITASDFERVTVQTKFEE
;
A
#
# COMPACT_ATOMS: atom_id res chain seq x y z
N MET A 1 -42.73 -6.76 -8.59
CA MET A 1 -42.15 -7.58 -7.52
C MET A 1 -40.80 -8.21 -7.91
N TYR A 2 -40.71 -9.02 -8.96
CA TYR A 2 -39.43 -9.67 -9.38
C TYR A 2 -38.28 -8.71 -9.72
N ILE A 3 -38.55 -7.59 -10.38
CA ILE A 3 -37.52 -6.60 -10.76
C ILE A 3 -36.82 -6.02 -9.52
N ALA A 4 -37.57 -5.70 -8.46
CA ALA A 4 -36.99 -5.17 -7.24
C ALA A 4 -36.13 -6.20 -6.50
N LYS A 5 -36.50 -7.49 -6.51
CA LYS A 5 -35.69 -8.58 -5.96
C LYS A 5 -34.38 -8.76 -6.75
N ILE A 6 -34.40 -8.63 -8.07
CA ILE A 6 -33.18 -8.66 -8.92
C ILE A 6 -32.27 -7.47 -8.60
N ILE A 7 -32.83 -6.26 -8.47
CA ILE A 7 -32.08 -5.04 -8.10
C ILE A 7 -31.44 -5.23 -6.72
N SER A 8 -32.16 -5.75 -5.74
CA SER A 8 -31.64 -6.05 -4.40
C SER A 8 -30.46 -7.03 -4.44
N LEU A 9 -30.56 -8.10 -5.26
CA LEU A 9 -29.48 -9.05 -5.42
C LEU A 9 -28.22 -8.43 -6.08
N ILE A 10 -28.41 -7.51 -7.02
CA ILE A 10 -27.31 -6.73 -7.61
C ILE A 10 -26.63 -5.84 -6.55
N PHE A 11 -27.41 -5.19 -5.69
CA PHE A 11 -26.86 -4.41 -4.56
C PHE A 11 -26.07 -5.29 -3.61
N LEU A 12 -26.56 -6.48 -3.30
CA LEU A 12 -25.88 -7.46 -2.46
C LEU A 12 -24.55 -7.89 -3.07
N CYS A 13 -24.53 -8.29 -4.34
CA CYS A 13 -23.30 -8.66 -5.05
C CYS A 13 -22.28 -7.51 -5.06
N ARG A 14 -22.73 -6.27 -5.29
CA ARG A 14 -21.87 -5.07 -5.24
C ARG A 14 -21.33 -4.80 -3.85
N ALA A 15 -22.15 -4.97 -2.80
CA ALA A 15 -21.72 -4.82 -1.42
C ALA A 15 -20.62 -5.85 -1.08
N LEU A 16 -20.85 -7.11 -1.40
CA LEU A 16 -19.91 -8.20 -1.18
C LEU A 16 -18.59 -7.98 -1.95
N CYS A 17 -18.64 -7.54 -3.21
CA CYS A 17 -17.45 -7.22 -4.00
C CYS A 17 -16.67 -6.01 -3.44
N ALA A 18 -17.37 -4.98 -2.95
CA ALA A 18 -16.75 -3.81 -2.35
C ALA A 18 -16.03 -4.15 -1.04
N GLY A 19 -16.58 -5.07 -0.22
CA GLY A 19 -16.00 -5.47 1.06
C GLY A 19 -14.68 -6.23 0.95
N LYS A 20 -14.43 -6.96 -0.16
CA LYS A 20 -13.26 -7.84 -0.30
C LYS A 20 -11.93 -7.07 -0.42
N ARG A 21 -11.89 -5.99 -1.21
CA ARG A 21 -10.63 -5.33 -1.60
C ARG A 21 -10.04 -4.42 -0.52
N HIS A 22 -10.89 -3.73 0.23
CA HIS A 22 -10.45 -2.71 1.19
C HIS A 22 -10.19 -3.26 2.59
N TRP A 23 -10.86 -4.35 2.95
CA TRP A 23 -10.71 -4.95 4.27
C TRP A 23 -9.27 -5.42 4.53
N LEU A 24 -8.63 -6.03 3.55
CA LEU A 24 -7.22 -6.49 3.67
C LEU A 24 -6.29 -5.29 3.90
N LEU A 25 -6.43 -4.25 3.06
CA LEU A 25 -5.64 -3.03 3.21
C LEU A 25 -5.86 -2.37 4.57
N ASP A 26 -7.09 -2.29 5.07
CA ASP A 26 -7.36 -1.69 6.38
C ASP A 26 -6.64 -2.39 7.54
N ASN A 27 -6.39 -3.68 7.42
CA ASN A 27 -5.76 -4.50 8.45
C ASN A 27 -4.24 -4.71 8.27
N LEU A 28 -3.67 -4.26 7.13
CA LEU A 28 -2.22 -4.26 6.94
C LEU A 28 -1.58 -3.08 7.66
N PRO A 29 -0.44 -3.27 8.33
CA PRO A 29 0.35 -2.18 8.89
C PRO A 29 1.06 -1.37 7.79
N VAL A 30 1.55 -0.18 8.13
CA VAL A 30 2.39 0.63 7.25
C VAL A 30 3.82 0.10 7.31
N SER A 31 4.36 -0.25 6.15
CA SER A 31 5.76 -0.69 6.01
C SER A 31 6.70 0.51 5.88
N LYS A 32 7.93 0.34 6.33
CA LYS A 32 9.02 1.28 6.03
C LYS A 32 9.66 0.93 4.68
N THR A 33 10.21 1.93 3.99
CA THR A 33 10.74 1.78 2.62
C THR A 33 11.79 0.67 2.50
N ILE A 34 12.76 0.62 3.41
CA ILE A 34 13.83 -0.41 3.42
C ILE A 34 13.28 -1.79 3.81
N GLY A 35 12.26 -1.83 4.66
CA GLY A 35 11.63 -3.07 5.15
C GLY A 35 10.42 -3.50 4.34
N ALA A 36 10.16 -2.89 3.18
CA ALA A 36 9.02 -3.24 2.35
C ALA A 36 9.09 -4.70 1.89
N CYS A 37 8.11 -5.48 2.32
CA CYS A 37 7.99 -6.90 1.99
C CYS A 37 7.48 -7.08 0.56
N VAL A 38 7.90 -8.15 -0.10
CA VAL A 38 7.30 -8.56 -1.38
C VAL A 38 5.83 -8.89 -1.14
N GLY A 39 4.94 -8.32 -1.94
CA GLY A 39 3.49 -8.47 -1.80
C GLY A 39 2.77 -7.15 -1.63
N LEU A 40 1.54 -7.21 -1.11
CA LEU A 40 0.73 -6.01 -0.87
C LEU A 40 1.31 -5.21 0.30
N VAL A 41 1.60 -3.93 0.06
CA VAL A 41 2.23 -3.03 1.02
C VAL A 41 1.50 -1.70 1.13
N LYS A 42 1.64 -1.10 2.30
CA LYS A 42 1.30 0.30 2.58
C LYS A 42 2.56 1.04 2.94
N LEU A 43 2.74 2.19 2.35
CA LEU A 43 3.92 3.03 2.55
C LEU A 43 3.50 4.48 2.78
N GLU A 44 4.25 5.18 3.62
CA GLU A 44 4.12 6.62 3.88
C GLU A 44 5.49 7.27 3.77
N GLY A 45 5.55 8.44 3.13
CA GLY A 45 6.79 9.19 2.95
C GLY A 45 6.58 10.42 2.08
N THR A 46 7.65 11.01 1.58
CA THR A 46 7.64 12.15 0.67
C THR A 46 7.90 11.70 -0.77
N ALA A 47 7.23 12.37 -1.73
CA ALA A 47 7.41 12.11 -3.15
C ALA A 47 8.66 12.84 -3.67
N GLU A 48 9.65 12.09 -4.15
CA GLU A 48 10.92 12.61 -4.68
C GLU A 48 11.10 12.16 -6.14
N ALA A 49 11.65 13.03 -6.98
CA ALA A 49 11.96 12.67 -8.36
C ALA A 49 13.25 13.35 -8.83
N GLU A 50 14.09 12.59 -9.54
CA GLU A 50 15.32 13.12 -10.17
C GLU A 50 14.97 14.09 -11.32
N ALA A 51 13.96 13.74 -12.11
CA ALA A 51 13.46 14.55 -13.22
C ALA A 51 11.97 14.87 -13.01
N PRO A 52 11.64 15.92 -12.25
CA PRO A 52 10.26 16.26 -11.95
C PRO A 52 9.52 16.79 -13.18
N LEU A 53 8.23 16.47 -13.27
CA LEU A 53 7.31 17.09 -14.24
C LEU A 53 7.04 18.53 -13.84
N VAL A 54 6.67 19.33 -14.84
CA VAL A 54 6.16 20.70 -14.66
C VAL A 54 4.69 20.70 -15.06
N SER A 55 3.81 21.05 -14.13
CA SER A 55 2.37 21.07 -14.38
C SER A 55 1.98 22.13 -15.44
N THR A 56 0.84 21.93 -16.07
CA THR A 56 0.45 22.72 -17.26
C THR A 56 0.03 24.14 -16.91
N LEU A 57 -0.84 24.29 -15.89
CA LEU A 57 -1.44 25.60 -15.55
C LEU A 57 -0.58 26.37 -14.54
N THR A 58 -0.19 25.76 -13.42
CA THR A 58 0.53 26.43 -12.32
C THR A 58 2.05 26.41 -12.48
N LYS A 59 2.59 25.60 -13.41
CA LYS A 59 4.04 25.38 -13.57
C LYS A 59 4.72 24.83 -12.30
N THR A 60 3.97 24.13 -11.46
CA THR A 60 4.49 23.52 -10.24
C THR A 60 5.30 22.26 -10.57
N ARG A 61 6.46 22.08 -9.91
CA ARG A 61 7.23 20.83 -9.98
C ARG A 61 6.49 19.72 -9.25
N CYS A 62 6.22 18.61 -9.94
CA CYS A 62 5.37 17.54 -9.43
C CYS A 62 5.79 16.17 -10.00
N VAL A 63 5.27 15.10 -9.41
CA VAL A 63 5.43 13.72 -9.89
C VAL A 63 4.21 13.24 -10.68
N TYR A 64 3.08 13.90 -10.47
CA TYR A 64 1.83 13.66 -11.17
C TYR A 64 1.04 14.96 -11.26
N TYR A 65 0.38 15.18 -12.39
CA TYR A 65 -0.65 16.20 -12.52
C TYR A 65 -1.75 15.77 -13.50
N LYS A 66 -2.93 16.31 -13.27
CA LYS A 66 -4.09 16.22 -14.16
C LYS A 66 -4.74 17.58 -14.21
N TRP A 67 -5.04 18.04 -15.43
CA TRP A 67 -5.74 19.29 -15.63
C TRP A 67 -6.95 19.08 -16.51
N ARG A 68 -7.94 19.97 -16.38
CA ARG A 68 -9.20 19.94 -17.11
C ARG A 68 -9.73 21.36 -17.26
N VAL A 69 -10.34 21.62 -18.42
CA VAL A 69 -11.06 22.85 -18.72
C VAL A 69 -12.49 22.49 -19.06
N ASP A 70 -13.42 23.00 -18.28
CA ASP A 70 -14.86 22.81 -18.46
C ASP A 70 -15.45 24.11 -18.99
N GLU A 71 -16.21 24.07 -20.09
CA GLU A 71 -16.94 25.22 -20.63
C GLU A 71 -18.43 25.08 -20.28
N HIS A 72 -18.99 26.14 -19.67
CA HIS A 72 -20.37 26.13 -19.22
C HIS A 72 -21.31 26.51 -20.41
N TRP A 73 -22.46 25.84 -20.46
CA TRP A 73 -23.45 26.06 -21.51
C TRP A 73 -24.87 26.10 -20.95
N ILE A 74 -25.75 26.80 -21.69
CA ILE A 74 -27.20 26.86 -21.51
C ILE A 74 -27.85 26.45 -22.81
N ARG A 75 -28.62 25.37 -22.78
CA ARG A 75 -29.36 24.88 -23.97
C ARG A 75 -30.84 24.84 -23.69
N TYR A 76 -31.65 25.22 -24.67
CA TYR A 76 -33.08 25.12 -24.60
C TYR A 76 -33.55 23.89 -25.39
N VAL A 77 -34.03 22.87 -24.68
CA VAL A 77 -34.41 21.59 -25.26
C VAL A 77 -35.91 21.44 -25.23
N LYS A 78 -36.49 21.01 -26.35
CA LYS A 78 -37.91 20.68 -26.45
C LYS A 78 -38.13 19.31 -25.83
N GLU A 79 -38.81 19.25 -24.67
CA GLU A 79 -39.24 18.00 -24.05
C GLU A 79 -40.72 17.77 -24.34
N THR A 80 -41.04 16.59 -24.89
CA THR A 80 -42.41 16.13 -25.09
C THR A 80 -42.85 15.33 -23.87
N TYR A 81 -43.94 15.73 -23.26
CA TYR A 81 -44.56 15.03 -22.14
C TYR A 81 -46.02 14.73 -22.47
N GLU A 82 -46.57 13.71 -21.86
CA GLU A 82 -47.95 13.28 -22.02
C GLU A 82 -48.81 13.80 -20.87
N GLU A 83 -49.85 14.56 -21.21
CA GLU A 83 -50.82 15.06 -20.24
C GLU A 83 -52.22 14.82 -20.77
N ASN A 84 -53.03 14.07 -20.02
CA ASN A 84 -54.40 13.67 -20.38
C ASN A 84 -54.49 12.95 -21.73
N GLY A 85 -53.54 12.04 -22.03
CA GLY A 85 -53.49 11.31 -23.32
C GLY A 85 -53.12 12.13 -24.53
N ARG A 86 -52.68 13.41 -24.36
CA ARG A 86 -52.20 14.29 -25.42
C ARG A 86 -50.75 14.65 -25.23
N LYS A 87 -49.93 14.48 -26.30
CA LYS A 87 -48.55 14.90 -26.33
C LYS A 87 -48.45 16.41 -26.36
N LYS A 88 -47.89 17.00 -25.30
CA LYS A 88 -47.57 18.42 -25.21
C LYS A 88 -46.06 18.62 -25.27
N THR A 89 -45.59 19.72 -25.86
CA THR A 89 -44.17 20.07 -25.93
C THR A 89 -43.92 21.30 -25.08
N ARG A 90 -42.93 21.25 -24.23
CA ARG A 90 -42.42 22.40 -23.48
C ARG A 90 -40.95 22.63 -23.81
N ILE A 91 -40.52 23.88 -23.74
CA ILE A 91 -39.11 24.25 -23.83
C ILE A 91 -38.56 24.27 -22.40
N VAL A 92 -37.54 23.43 -22.16
CA VAL A 92 -36.87 23.35 -20.88
C VAL A 92 -35.44 23.87 -21.01
N LYS A 93 -35.07 24.80 -20.14
CA LYS A 93 -33.71 25.29 -19.99
C LYS A 93 -32.86 24.22 -19.31
N LYS A 94 -31.81 23.74 -19.97
CA LYS A 94 -30.81 22.87 -19.40
C LYS A 94 -29.48 23.59 -19.26
N GLU A 95 -28.86 23.47 -18.12
CA GLU A 95 -27.55 24.04 -17.84
C GLU A 95 -26.56 22.90 -17.55
N GLY A 96 -25.33 23.07 -17.97
CA GLY A 96 -24.29 22.06 -17.77
C GLY A 96 -22.91 22.58 -18.15
N SER A 97 -21.94 21.69 -18.12
CA SER A 97 -20.59 21.98 -18.60
C SER A 97 -20.07 20.80 -19.41
N ASP A 98 -19.35 21.09 -20.47
CA ASP A 98 -18.65 20.11 -21.31
C ASP A 98 -17.16 20.29 -21.15
N ILE A 99 -16.42 19.15 -21.07
CA ILE A 99 -14.96 19.15 -21.00
C ILE A 99 -14.42 19.50 -22.39
N VAL A 100 -13.82 20.67 -22.52
CA VAL A 100 -13.26 21.14 -23.79
C VAL A 100 -11.79 20.84 -23.99
N ALA A 101 -11.08 20.63 -22.89
CA ALA A 101 -9.68 20.17 -22.90
C ALA A 101 -9.33 19.48 -21.59
N SER A 102 -8.47 18.49 -21.65
CA SER A 102 -7.93 17.83 -20.47
C SER A 102 -6.60 17.17 -20.79
N GLY A 103 -5.81 16.92 -19.77
CA GLY A 103 -4.57 16.17 -19.89
C GLY A 103 -4.07 15.70 -18.53
N SER A 104 -3.27 14.65 -18.53
CA SER A 104 -2.61 14.16 -17.34
C SER A 104 -1.26 13.58 -17.71
N ASN A 105 -0.30 13.68 -16.78
CA ASN A 105 0.99 13.06 -16.94
C ASN A 105 1.49 12.58 -15.58
N TYR A 106 2.27 11.52 -15.58
CA TYR A 106 2.93 10.98 -14.41
C TYR A 106 4.36 10.53 -14.76
N ASN A 107 5.23 10.54 -13.78
CA ASN A 107 6.61 10.06 -13.94
C ASN A 107 6.89 8.97 -12.92
N LEU A 108 7.92 8.19 -13.18
CA LEU A 108 8.53 7.35 -12.18
C LEU A 108 9.13 8.24 -11.09
N PHE A 109 8.86 7.91 -9.82
CA PHE A 109 9.34 8.70 -8.69
C PHE A 109 9.77 7.79 -7.54
N TYR A 110 10.34 8.38 -6.52
CA TYR A 110 10.78 7.69 -5.32
C TYR A 110 9.95 8.15 -4.13
N LEU A 111 9.55 7.21 -3.29
CA LEU A 111 9.02 7.49 -1.97
C LEU A 111 10.17 7.44 -0.97
N LYS A 112 10.38 8.53 -0.26
CA LYS A 112 11.41 8.68 0.77
C LYS A 112 10.78 8.74 2.14
N ASP A 113 11.31 7.93 3.07
CA ASP A 113 11.02 8.02 4.50
C ASP A 113 12.32 8.20 5.29
N ASP A 114 12.24 8.11 6.63
CA ASP A 114 13.39 8.27 7.55
C ASP A 114 14.44 7.16 7.39
N TYR A 115 14.10 6.06 6.73
CA TYR A 115 14.96 4.88 6.62
C TYR A 115 15.59 4.74 5.24
N GLY A 116 14.95 5.24 4.19
CA GLY A 116 15.48 5.15 2.84
C GLY A 116 14.51 5.56 1.74
N VAL A 117 14.70 4.98 0.58
CA VAL A 117 13.90 5.28 -0.61
C VAL A 117 13.44 4.00 -1.29
N ILE A 118 12.23 4.03 -1.84
CA ILE A 118 11.68 2.94 -2.67
C ILE A 118 11.15 3.53 -3.97
N GLN A 119 11.41 2.86 -5.08
CA GLN A 119 10.94 3.29 -6.39
C GLN A 119 9.45 3.02 -6.57
N ILE A 120 8.72 3.98 -7.09
CA ILE A 120 7.30 3.88 -7.39
C ILE A 120 7.10 4.03 -8.89
N ARG A 121 6.51 3.00 -9.50
CA ARG A 121 6.13 3.01 -10.91
C ARG A 121 4.61 3.13 -11.02
N PRO A 122 4.06 4.31 -11.23
CA PRO A 122 2.63 4.59 -11.08
C PRO A 122 1.76 4.14 -12.26
N THR A 123 2.19 3.12 -13.01
CA THR A 123 1.39 2.54 -14.09
C THR A 123 0.12 1.94 -13.51
N TRP A 124 -1.05 2.33 -14.05
CA TRP A 124 -2.39 1.92 -13.58
C TRP A 124 -2.75 2.38 -12.15
N ALA A 125 -1.97 3.31 -11.56
CA ALA A 125 -2.28 3.86 -10.27
C ALA A 125 -3.54 4.75 -10.32
N ARG A 126 -4.33 4.69 -9.23
CA ARG A 126 -5.36 5.68 -8.95
C ARG A 126 -4.73 6.79 -8.12
N PHE A 127 -4.88 8.01 -8.59
CA PHE A 127 -4.35 9.17 -7.88
C PHE A 127 -5.47 9.87 -7.14
N ASP A 128 -5.25 10.11 -5.85
CA ASP A 128 -6.03 11.02 -5.02
C ASP A 128 -5.11 12.22 -4.72
N SER A 129 -5.19 13.21 -5.58
CA SER A 129 -4.27 14.35 -5.65
C SER A 129 -4.86 15.60 -5.04
N ARG A 130 -3.98 16.52 -4.62
CA ARG A 130 -4.38 17.82 -4.08
C ARG A 130 -4.65 18.78 -5.23
N GLN A 131 -5.65 19.62 -5.06
CA GLN A 131 -5.95 20.70 -5.99
C GLN A 131 -4.85 21.77 -5.98
N PHE A 132 -4.23 21.99 -7.15
CA PHE A 132 -3.22 23.02 -7.37
C PHE A 132 -3.85 24.34 -7.83
N PHE A 133 -4.87 24.21 -8.67
CA PHE A 133 -5.50 25.37 -9.31
C PHE A 133 -7.00 25.16 -9.52
N TYR A 134 -7.75 26.22 -9.26
CA TYR A 134 -9.17 26.34 -9.58
C TYR A 134 -9.48 27.77 -9.92
N LYS A 135 -9.97 28.03 -11.13
CA LYS A 135 -10.39 29.37 -11.53
C LYS A 135 -11.45 29.30 -12.62
N SER A 136 -12.55 30.03 -12.44
CA SER A 136 -13.52 30.31 -13.49
C SER A 136 -13.24 31.68 -14.10
N CYS A 137 -13.33 31.81 -15.43
CA CYS A 137 -13.08 33.07 -16.13
C CYS A 137 -13.83 33.14 -17.48
N GLY A 138 -14.13 34.35 -17.87
CA GLY A 138 -14.72 34.68 -19.18
C GLY A 138 -13.69 35.13 -20.24
N PRO A 139 -14.13 35.52 -21.43
CA PRO A 139 -13.28 35.85 -22.60
C PRO A 139 -12.31 37.01 -22.37
N ASN A 140 -12.59 37.88 -21.42
CA ASN A 140 -11.72 39.02 -21.08
C ASN A 140 -10.45 38.63 -20.36
N ASN A 141 -10.37 37.36 -19.88
CA ASN A 141 -9.19 36.87 -19.22
C ASN A 141 -8.28 36.11 -20.21
N PRO A 142 -6.98 36.39 -20.28
CA PRO A 142 -6.04 35.69 -21.18
C PRO A 142 -6.02 34.18 -20.98
N LEU A 143 -6.36 33.69 -19.79
CA LEU A 143 -6.42 32.26 -19.47
C LEU A 143 -7.52 31.54 -20.27
N TYR A 144 -8.63 32.24 -20.63
CA TYR A 144 -9.77 31.66 -21.33
C TYR A 144 -9.36 30.97 -22.64
N TYR A 145 -8.41 31.57 -23.39
CA TYR A 145 -7.95 31.08 -24.70
C TYR A 145 -6.71 30.14 -24.56
N LYS A 146 -6.19 30.01 -23.36
CA LYS A 146 -5.03 29.14 -23.07
C LYS A 146 -5.49 27.71 -22.85
N HIS A 147 -4.82 26.75 -23.46
CA HIS A 147 -5.06 25.31 -23.25
C HIS A 147 -6.46 24.81 -23.66
N ALA A 148 -7.27 25.57 -24.39
CA ALA A 148 -8.58 25.15 -24.83
C ALA A 148 -8.84 25.62 -26.27
N PRO A 149 -9.77 24.98 -27.02
CA PRO A 149 -10.15 25.39 -28.36
C PRO A 149 -10.67 26.84 -28.39
N ARG A 150 -10.41 27.55 -29.47
CA ARG A 150 -10.93 28.91 -29.62
C ARG A 150 -12.47 28.97 -29.81
N GLN A 151 -13.03 27.92 -30.43
CA GLN A 151 -14.48 27.79 -30.60
C GLN A 151 -15.13 27.31 -29.31
N GLY A 152 -16.19 27.98 -28.87
CA GLY A 152 -17.00 27.57 -27.75
C GLY A 152 -17.90 26.36 -28.10
N VAL A 153 -18.43 25.70 -27.07
CA VAL A 153 -19.44 24.64 -27.23
C VAL A 153 -20.78 25.25 -27.61
N GLU A 154 -21.68 24.47 -28.20
CA GLU A 154 -23.03 24.90 -28.52
C GLU A 154 -23.77 25.38 -27.27
N GLY A 155 -24.32 26.60 -27.32
CA GLY A 155 -24.98 27.24 -26.20
C GLY A 155 -24.05 27.76 -25.11
N SER A 156 -22.76 27.94 -25.41
CA SER A 156 -21.76 28.43 -24.47
C SER A 156 -22.19 29.72 -23.78
N THR A 157 -21.98 29.78 -22.46
CA THR A 157 -22.11 31.01 -21.67
C THR A 157 -20.86 31.88 -21.74
N HIS A 158 -19.83 31.44 -22.46
CA HIS A 158 -18.50 32.05 -22.51
C HIS A 158 -17.83 32.10 -21.10
N GLU A 159 -18.13 31.14 -20.28
CA GLU A 159 -17.49 30.94 -19.01
C GLU A 159 -16.75 29.57 -18.99
N ARG A 160 -15.46 29.57 -18.65
CA ARG A 160 -14.61 28.37 -18.53
C ARG A 160 -14.06 28.24 -17.15
N THR A 161 -14.13 27.02 -16.64
CA THR A 161 -13.55 26.64 -15.34
C THR A 161 -12.33 25.76 -15.56
N PHE A 162 -11.21 26.18 -15.01
CA PHE A 162 -9.92 25.51 -15.08
C PHE A 162 -9.64 24.79 -13.78
N TYR A 163 -9.29 23.53 -13.87
CA TYR A 163 -8.91 22.67 -12.76
C TYR A 163 -7.52 22.10 -13.00
N GLU A 164 -6.70 22.08 -11.98
CA GLU A 164 -5.45 21.34 -11.97
C GLU A 164 -5.24 20.69 -10.62
N ASP A 165 -5.08 19.39 -10.63
CA ASP A 165 -4.81 18.58 -9.46
C ASP A 165 -3.45 17.90 -9.64
N GLY A 166 -2.70 17.67 -8.54
CA GLY A 166 -1.41 17.03 -8.68
C GLY A 166 -0.78 16.60 -7.35
N ILE A 167 0.39 16.00 -7.46
CA ILE A 167 1.26 15.60 -6.34
C ILE A 167 2.58 16.34 -6.53
N ALA A 168 2.81 17.36 -5.71
CA ALA A 168 4.03 18.16 -5.73
C ALA A 168 5.24 17.37 -5.22
N LEU A 169 6.45 17.82 -5.58
CA LEU A 169 7.67 17.32 -4.96
C LEU A 169 7.67 17.62 -3.46
N HIS A 170 8.33 16.77 -2.70
CA HIS A 170 8.47 16.86 -1.23
C HIS A 170 7.12 16.83 -0.49
N CYS A 171 6.03 16.51 -1.19
CA CYS A 171 4.71 16.39 -0.58
C CYS A 171 4.61 15.03 0.13
N PRO A 172 4.01 14.98 1.34
CA PRO A 172 3.69 13.71 1.97
C PRO A 172 2.68 12.94 1.13
N VAL A 173 2.98 11.67 0.89
CA VAL A 173 2.12 10.77 0.13
C VAL A 173 1.96 9.44 0.86
N TYR A 174 0.77 8.89 0.72
CA TYR A 174 0.38 7.57 1.17
C TYR A 174 0.18 6.67 -0.05
N ILE A 175 0.80 5.50 -0.05
CA ILE A 175 0.80 4.57 -1.17
C ILE A 175 0.31 3.20 -0.73
N GLU A 176 -0.67 2.67 -1.45
CA GLU A 176 -1.11 1.29 -1.37
C GLU A 176 -0.82 0.61 -2.71
N GLY A 177 0.01 -0.42 -2.71
CA GLY A 177 0.40 -1.08 -3.96
C GLY A 177 1.05 -2.43 -3.72
N TYR A 178 1.58 -3.02 -4.76
CA TYR A 178 2.25 -4.31 -4.70
C TYR A 178 3.76 -4.12 -4.86
N ALA A 179 4.52 -4.47 -3.82
CA ALA A 179 5.97 -4.44 -3.87
C ALA A 179 6.52 -5.70 -4.51
N LYS A 180 7.46 -5.54 -5.43
CA LYS A 180 8.20 -6.67 -6.01
C LYS A 180 9.69 -6.33 -6.13
N PRO A 181 10.55 -7.36 -6.22
CA PRO A 181 11.98 -7.14 -6.43
C PRO A 181 12.22 -6.45 -7.78
N ARG A 182 13.13 -5.48 -7.80
CA ARG A 182 13.65 -4.91 -9.04
C ARG A 182 14.56 -5.92 -9.76
N GLN A 183 14.58 -5.85 -11.08
CA GLN A 183 15.43 -6.72 -11.89
C GLN A 183 16.87 -6.19 -12.01
N ASP A 184 17.07 -4.90 -11.87
CA ASP A 184 18.32 -4.18 -12.07
C ASP A 184 19.18 -4.09 -10.80
N ILE A 185 18.56 -4.01 -9.64
CA ILE A 185 19.27 -3.91 -8.34
C ILE A 185 18.54 -4.70 -7.26
N ALA A 186 19.28 -5.05 -6.19
CA ALA A 186 18.72 -5.72 -5.01
C ALA A 186 17.86 -4.77 -4.13
N ALA A 187 16.81 -4.20 -4.71
CA ALA A 187 15.86 -3.32 -4.05
C ALA A 187 14.43 -3.69 -4.46
N ALA A 188 13.44 -3.21 -3.72
CA ALA A 188 12.04 -3.36 -4.08
C ALA A 188 11.56 -2.16 -4.93
N GLU A 189 10.57 -2.40 -5.77
CA GLU A 189 9.77 -1.37 -6.43
C GLU A 189 8.29 -1.62 -6.16
N VAL A 190 7.49 -0.55 -6.13
CA VAL A 190 6.03 -0.66 -6.01
C VAL A 190 5.41 -0.45 -7.38
N ILE A 191 4.63 -1.44 -7.79
CA ILE A 191 3.94 -1.46 -9.08
C ILE A 191 2.49 -1.92 -8.90
N SER A 192 1.69 -1.82 -9.96
CA SER A 192 0.48 -2.61 -10.12
C SER A 192 0.83 -3.89 -10.91
N PRO A 193 0.61 -5.09 -10.39
CA PRO A 193 0.90 -6.33 -11.13
C PRO A 193 -0.07 -6.52 -12.31
N ASP A 194 -1.32 -6.05 -12.17
CA ASP A 194 -2.38 -6.17 -13.16
C ASP A 194 -3.28 -4.92 -13.14
N ASP A 195 -4.03 -4.70 -14.23
CA ASP A 195 -5.01 -3.63 -14.39
C ASP A 195 -6.13 -3.63 -13.31
N THR A 196 -6.35 -4.79 -12.68
CA THR A 196 -7.35 -4.97 -11.61
C THR A 196 -6.80 -4.77 -10.20
N ALA A 197 -5.49 -4.60 -10.03
CA ALA A 197 -4.86 -4.48 -8.73
C ALA A 197 -5.17 -3.13 -8.06
N LEU A 198 -5.29 -3.15 -6.74
CA LEU A 198 -5.40 -1.94 -5.93
C LEU A 198 -4.03 -1.25 -5.90
N PHE A 199 -3.93 -0.18 -6.69
CA PHE A 199 -2.79 0.71 -6.62
C PHE A 199 -3.29 2.13 -6.42
N LEU A 200 -3.11 2.64 -5.21
CA LEU A 200 -3.56 3.98 -4.82
C LEU A 200 -2.35 4.82 -4.39
N ILE A 201 -2.29 6.03 -4.92
CA ILE A 201 -1.33 7.05 -4.51
C ILE A 201 -2.14 8.27 -4.07
N SER A 202 -2.06 8.63 -2.79
CA SER A 202 -2.87 9.68 -2.19
C SER A 202 -2.03 10.70 -1.44
N THR A 203 -2.41 11.96 -1.52
CA THR A 203 -1.90 13.04 -0.69
C THR A 203 -2.70 13.21 0.60
N SER A 204 -3.80 12.48 0.74
CA SER A 204 -4.65 12.49 1.93
C SER A 204 -4.17 11.46 2.96
N SER A 205 -4.35 11.76 4.25
CA SER A 205 -3.94 10.85 5.32
C SER A 205 -4.74 9.54 5.30
N LYS A 206 -4.15 8.49 5.87
CA LYS A 206 -4.73 7.14 6.05
C LYS A 206 -6.16 7.17 6.64
N GLU A 207 -6.44 8.10 7.53
CA GLU A 207 -7.73 8.19 8.23
C GLU A 207 -8.89 8.57 7.29
N PHE A 208 -8.61 9.38 6.27
CA PHE A 208 -9.60 9.81 5.29
C PHE A 208 -10.13 8.65 4.43
N HIS A 209 -9.28 7.69 4.12
CA HIS A 209 -9.65 6.52 3.29
C HIS A 209 -10.36 5.43 4.09
N LYS A 210 -9.99 5.26 5.38
CA LYS A 210 -10.52 4.20 6.25
C LYS A 210 -12.04 4.26 6.47
N GLY A 211 -12.61 5.45 6.57
CA GLY A 211 -14.07 5.63 6.81
C GLY A 211 -14.94 5.44 5.56
N LYS A 212 -14.41 5.76 4.40
CA LYS A 212 -15.18 5.89 3.15
C LYS A 212 -15.62 4.55 2.53
N PHE A 213 -14.88 3.47 2.79
CA PHE A 213 -15.13 2.17 2.19
C PHE A 213 -15.99 1.25 3.04
N ASN A 214 -15.80 1.28 4.36
CA ASN A 214 -16.64 0.51 5.28
C ASN A 214 -18.10 0.99 5.24
N SER A 215 -18.31 2.30 5.12
CA SER A 215 -19.65 2.87 4.96
C SER A 215 -20.34 2.41 3.67
N ARG A 216 -19.64 2.26 2.55
CA ARG A 216 -20.21 1.78 1.29
C ARG A 216 -20.79 0.37 1.38
N PHE A 217 -20.09 -0.54 2.04
CA PHE A 217 -20.58 -1.91 2.24
C PHE A 217 -21.89 -1.91 3.01
N TRP A 218 -21.94 -1.18 4.14
CA TRP A 218 -23.12 -1.09 4.98
C TRP A 218 -24.28 -0.37 4.29
N TRP A 219 -24.02 0.73 3.57
CA TRP A 219 -25.04 1.44 2.80
C TRP A 219 -25.64 0.59 1.68
N LEU A 220 -24.83 -0.11 0.90
CA LEU A 220 -25.31 -0.99 -0.16
C LEU A 220 -26.10 -2.17 0.41
N SER A 221 -25.66 -2.73 1.53
CA SER A 221 -26.39 -3.81 2.23
C SER A 221 -27.72 -3.32 2.78
N ALA A 222 -27.75 -2.13 3.40
CA ALA A 222 -28.97 -1.52 3.93
C ALA A 222 -29.99 -1.21 2.81
N TRP A 223 -29.55 -0.59 1.72
CA TRP A 223 -30.42 -0.33 0.57
C TRP A 223 -30.93 -1.61 -0.09
N GLY A 224 -30.07 -2.65 -0.21
CA GLY A 224 -30.50 -3.96 -0.67
C GLY A 224 -31.63 -4.53 0.16
N LEU A 225 -31.55 -4.40 1.48
CA LEU A 225 -32.57 -4.88 2.42
C LEU A 225 -33.85 -4.04 2.34
N VAL A 226 -33.74 -2.71 2.26
CA VAL A 226 -34.90 -1.81 2.10
C VAL A 226 -35.65 -2.08 0.79
N PHE A 227 -34.92 -2.27 -0.34
CA PHE A 227 -35.55 -2.61 -1.60
C PHE A 227 -36.20 -3.99 -1.61
N TYR A 228 -35.71 -4.92 -0.79
CA TYR A 228 -36.30 -6.25 -0.67
C TYR A 228 -37.53 -6.24 0.21
N ALA A 229 -37.49 -5.63 1.39
CA ALA A 229 -38.57 -5.59 2.38
C ALA A 229 -39.67 -4.57 2.04
N GLY A 230 -39.34 -3.51 1.28
CA GLY A 230 -40.23 -2.37 1.01
C GLY A 230 -41.46 -2.66 0.13
N ILE A 231 -41.65 -3.89 -0.38
CA ILE A 231 -42.64 -4.21 -1.41
C ILE A 231 -43.71 -5.22 -0.91
N GLY A 232 -43.85 -5.51 0.36
CA GLY A 232 -44.93 -6.41 0.74
C GLY A 232 -44.98 -7.02 2.14
N GLY A 233 -44.34 -6.41 3.12
CA GLY A 233 -44.27 -6.96 4.46
C GLY A 233 -43.27 -8.11 4.62
N MET A 234 -42.98 -8.50 5.85
CA MET A 234 -41.99 -9.53 6.18
C MET A 234 -42.52 -10.93 5.83
N ASN A 235 -42.00 -11.54 4.77
CA ASN A 235 -42.40 -12.85 4.26
C ASN A 235 -41.24 -13.86 4.41
N TRP A 236 -41.53 -15.15 4.20
CA TRP A 236 -40.50 -16.21 4.19
C TRP A 236 -39.33 -15.94 3.22
N ASP A 237 -39.60 -15.25 2.13
CA ASP A 237 -38.57 -14.83 1.16
C ASP A 237 -37.54 -13.87 1.77
N ASP A 238 -37.90 -13.05 2.76
CA ASP A 238 -36.99 -12.11 3.43
C ASP A 238 -35.97 -12.86 4.31
N LEU A 239 -36.42 -13.96 4.92
CA LEU A 239 -35.53 -14.86 5.66
C LEU A 239 -34.52 -15.52 4.75
N VAL A 240 -34.91 -15.92 3.54
CA VAL A 240 -34.02 -16.48 2.53
C VAL A 240 -32.98 -15.46 2.08
N TYR A 241 -33.36 -14.18 1.89
CA TYR A 241 -32.45 -13.11 1.56
C TYR A 241 -31.40 -12.88 2.66
N LEU A 242 -31.84 -12.80 3.92
CA LEU A 242 -30.94 -12.65 5.07
C LEU A 242 -29.98 -13.82 5.21
N LEU A 243 -30.42 -15.03 4.92
CA LEU A 243 -29.61 -16.25 4.93
C LEU A 243 -28.53 -16.21 3.84
N ILE A 244 -28.92 -15.83 2.61
CA ILE A 244 -27.96 -15.65 1.50
C ILE A 244 -26.93 -14.55 1.84
N TRP A 245 -27.39 -13.44 2.43
CA TRP A 245 -26.52 -12.36 2.89
C TRP A 245 -25.53 -12.85 3.95
N ALA A 246 -26.01 -13.58 4.96
CA ALA A 246 -25.17 -14.11 6.05
C ALA A 246 -24.13 -15.11 5.55
N ILE A 247 -24.53 -16.01 4.62
CA ILE A 247 -23.62 -16.96 3.99
C ILE A 247 -22.56 -16.21 3.16
N GLY A 248 -22.98 -15.30 2.28
CA GLY A 248 -22.08 -14.50 1.45
C GLY A 248 -21.11 -13.67 2.28
N TRP A 249 -21.58 -13.05 3.36
CA TRP A 249 -20.74 -12.33 4.30
C TRP A 249 -19.77 -13.26 5.05
N GLY A 250 -20.22 -14.47 5.43
CA GLY A 250 -19.37 -15.49 6.05
C GLY A 250 -18.23 -15.94 5.14
N ILE A 251 -18.53 -16.23 3.87
CA ILE A 251 -17.53 -16.59 2.85
C ILE A 251 -16.52 -15.46 2.65
N LEU A 252 -16.99 -14.21 2.56
CA LEU A 252 -16.11 -13.05 2.43
C LEU A 252 -15.16 -12.93 3.63
N THR A 253 -15.69 -13.02 4.83
CA THR A 253 -14.92 -12.90 6.06
C THR A 253 -13.88 -14.03 6.17
N TYR A 254 -14.26 -15.24 5.77
CA TYR A 254 -13.33 -16.37 5.70
C TYR A 254 -12.19 -16.11 4.71
N ASN A 255 -12.50 -15.71 3.48
CA ASN A 255 -11.51 -15.40 2.46
C ASN A 255 -10.59 -14.23 2.87
N ASN A 256 -11.12 -13.23 3.55
CA ASN A 256 -10.36 -12.11 4.07
C ASN A 256 -9.38 -12.55 5.17
N LEU A 257 -9.81 -13.43 6.08
CA LEU A 257 -8.94 -14.00 7.11
C LEU A 257 -7.81 -14.85 6.50
N ILE A 258 -8.13 -15.67 5.49
CA ILE A 258 -7.11 -16.44 4.75
C ILE A 258 -6.11 -15.51 4.06
N SER A 259 -6.58 -14.48 3.38
CA SER A 259 -5.71 -13.51 2.70
C SER A 259 -4.78 -12.77 3.68
N LEU A 260 -5.30 -12.38 4.85
CA LEU A 260 -4.48 -11.76 5.89
C LEU A 260 -3.47 -12.77 6.48
N GLY A 261 -3.88 -14.03 6.68
CA GLY A 261 -3.00 -15.12 7.10
C GLY A 261 -1.84 -15.34 6.12
N GLN A 262 -2.12 -15.32 4.81
CA GLN A 262 -1.09 -15.37 3.77
C GLN A 262 -0.12 -14.19 3.83
N SER A 263 -0.63 -12.97 4.11
CA SER A 263 0.22 -11.79 4.29
C SER A 263 1.13 -11.92 5.53
N VAL A 264 0.66 -12.58 6.61
CA VAL A 264 1.51 -12.90 7.77
C VAL A 264 2.61 -13.89 7.39
N GLU A 265 2.31 -14.93 6.62
CA GLU A 265 3.30 -15.89 6.12
C GLU A 265 4.32 -15.23 5.20
N GLN A 266 3.90 -14.35 4.32
CA GLN A 266 4.80 -13.54 3.49
C GLN A 266 5.72 -12.66 4.35
N GLY A 267 5.19 -12.04 5.40
CA GLY A 267 5.97 -11.27 6.36
C GLY A 267 7.07 -12.12 7.02
N LEU A 268 6.74 -13.35 7.44
CA LEU A 268 7.71 -14.28 8.02
C LEU A 268 8.78 -14.68 7.00
N ALA A 269 8.38 -15.05 5.79
CA ALA A 269 9.30 -15.42 4.72
C ALA A 269 10.30 -14.29 4.39
N ASN A 270 9.87 -13.02 4.43
CA ASN A 270 10.77 -11.89 4.24
C ASN A 270 11.80 -11.76 5.38
N VAL A 271 11.42 -12.03 6.63
CA VAL A 271 12.38 -12.08 7.75
C VAL A 271 13.42 -13.17 7.48
N GLU A 272 13.01 -14.37 7.07
CA GLU A 272 13.90 -15.49 6.75
C GLU A 272 14.88 -15.15 5.61
N VAL A 273 14.43 -14.47 4.56
CA VAL A 273 15.29 -14.02 3.45
C VAL A 273 16.39 -13.09 3.95
N HIS A 274 16.06 -12.13 4.82
CA HIS A 274 17.06 -11.21 5.37
C HIS A 274 18.00 -11.90 6.35
N LEU A 275 17.54 -12.86 7.12
CA LEU A 275 18.38 -13.70 7.98
C LEU A 275 19.37 -14.53 7.15
N LYS A 276 18.91 -15.14 6.07
CA LYS A 276 19.79 -15.87 5.14
C LYS A 276 20.84 -14.94 4.51
N ARG A 277 20.42 -13.79 4.02
CA ARG A 277 21.34 -12.77 3.47
C ARG A 277 22.43 -12.38 4.48
N ARG A 278 22.05 -12.19 5.75
CA ARG A 278 23.03 -11.92 6.81
C ARG A 278 24.02 -13.05 6.97
N HIS A 279 23.55 -14.31 6.98
CA HIS A 279 24.42 -15.47 7.06
C HIS A 279 25.44 -15.50 5.91
N ASP A 280 25.00 -15.31 4.66
CA ASP A 280 25.85 -15.28 3.49
C ASP A 280 26.89 -14.13 3.55
N LEU A 281 26.50 -12.95 4.06
CA LEU A 281 27.41 -11.82 4.25
C LEU A 281 28.48 -12.11 5.30
N VAL A 282 28.14 -12.78 6.39
CA VAL A 282 29.11 -13.14 7.42
C VAL A 282 30.06 -14.23 6.93
N GLU A 283 29.59 -15.22 6.17
CA GLU A 283 30.50 -16.18 5.53
C GLU A 283 31.49 -15.49 4.56
N ASN A 284 31.04 -14.50 3.80
CA ASN A 284 31.91 -13.71 2.95
C ASN A 284 32.93 -12.88 3.75
N LEU A 285 32.49 -12.30 4.88
CA LEU A 285 33.39 -11.59 5.80
C LEU A 285 34.50 -12.51 6.34
N VAL A 286 34.11 -13.73 6.79
CA VAL A 286 35.07 -14.73 7.24
C VAL A 286 36.12 -15.04 6.16
N ARG A 287 35.67 -15.18 4.89
CA ARG A 287 36.62 -15.43 3.76
C ARG A 287 37.56 -14.26 3.53
N VAL A 288 37.08 -13.02 3.57
CA VAL A 288 37.90 -11.81 3.39
C VAL A 288 38.96 -11.71 4.50
N VAL A 289 38.54 -11.88 5.76
CA VAL A 289 39.44 -11.84 6.91
C VAL A 289 40.48 -12.95 6.84
N THR A 290 40.09 -14.17 6.42
CA THR A 290 41.02 -15.31 6.29
C THR A 290 42.01 -15.14 5.10
N ALA A 291 41.60 -14.45 4.04
CA ALA A 291 42.45 -14.20 2.87
C ALA A 291 43.52 -13.13 3.14
N LEU A 292 43.33 -12.27 4.12
CA LEU A 292 44.35 -11.32 4.57
C LEU A 292 45.36 -12.08 5.45
N ARG A 293 46.30 -12.74 4.82
CA ARG A 293 47.24 -13.78 5.31
C ARG A 293 48.13 -13.41 6.52
N ASP A 294 48.14 -12.17 6.97
CA ASP A 294 49.04 -11.66 8.00
C ASP A 294 48.43 -11.61 9.42
N PHE A 295 47.31 -12.35 9.64
CA PHE A 295 46.59 -12.31 10.91
C PHE A 295 47.01 -13.44 11.83
N GLU A 296 47.26 -13.07 13.10
CA GLU A 296 47.55 -13.99 14.24
C GLU A 296 46.44 -15.01 14.44
N LYS A 297 46.79 -16.16 15.05
CA LYS A 297 45.91 -17.28 15.34
C LYS A 297 44.67 -16.91 16.18
N GLU A 298 44.70 -15.79 16.90
CA GLU A 298 43.61 -15.26 17.73
C GLU A 298 42.41 -14.78 16.92
N VAL A 299 42.62 -14.09 15.79
CA VAL A 299 41.55 -13.66 14.89
C VAL A 299 40.78 -14.84 14.33
N GLN A 300 41.49 -15.92 13.99
CA GLN A 300 40.83 -17.12 13.48
C GLN A 300 39.92 -17.79 14.55
N LYS A 301 40.23 -17.70 15.85
CA LYS A 301 39.37 -18.15 16.91
C LYS A 301 38.10 -17.30 17.02
N GLU A 302 38.21 -15.97 17.04
CA GLU A 302 37.06 -15.07 17.15
C GLU A 302 36.12 -15.14 15.94
N VAL A 303 36.68 -15.24 14.73
CA VAL A 303 35.92 -15.44 13.50
C VAL A 303 35.24 -16.81 13.47
N THR A 304 35.88 -17.84 13.98
CA THR A 304 35.29 -19.20 14.11
C THR A 304 34.16 -19.23 15.15
N LEU A 305 34.30 -18.47 16.24
CA LEU A 305 33.25 -18.30 17.25
C LEU A 305 32.03 -17.56 16.66
N LEU A 306 32.24 -16.50 15.88
CA LEU A 306 31.18 -15.81 15.13
C LEU A 306 30.44 -16.77 14.20
N ARG A 307 31.15 -17.63 13.48
CA ARG A 307 30.57 -18.65 12.60
C ARG A 307 29.71 -19.65 13.39
N GLY A 308 30.17 -20.08 14.54
CA GLY A 308 29.44 -20.99 15.42
C GLY A 308 28.14 -20.40 16.01
N GLN A 309 28.15 -19.09 16.27
CA GLN A 309 26.97 -18.34 16.75
C GLN A 309 25.91 -18.09 15.67
N LEU A 310 26.30 -18.18 14.38
CA LEU A 310 25.43 -17.91 13.23
C LEU A 310 24.86 -19.17 12.58
N VAL A 311 25.19 -20.36 13.09
CA VAL A 311 24.56 -21.61 12.65
C VAL A 311 23.07 -21.53 12.98
N ILE A 312 22.27 -21.23 11.96
CA ILE A 312 20.81 -21.31 12.06
C ILE A 312 20.46 -22.77 12.23
N LYS A 313 20.24 -23.21 13.45
CA LYS A 313 19.52 -24.44 13.69
C LYS A 313 18.09 -24.21 13.15
N LYS A 314 17.77 -24.88 12.07
CA LYS A 314 16.43 -24.99 11.52
C LYS A 314 15.62 -25.82 12.53
N LEU A 315 15.05 -25.15 13.52
CA LEU A 315 14.17 -25.75 14.50
C LEU A 315 12.75 -25.37 14.17
N GLU A 316 11.95 -26.35 13.93
CA GLU A 316 10.50 -26.26 13.87
C GLU A 316 9.99 -25.46 15.07
N GLY A 317 9.60 -24.18 14.84
CA GLY A 317 8.84 -23.38 15.78
C GLY A 317 9.59 -22.61 16.87
N ARG A 318 10.95 -22.65 16.95
CA ARG A 318 11.74 -21.81 17.87
C ARG A 318 12.92 -21.20 17.15
N GLN A 319 12.85 -19.91 16.90
CA GLN A 319 14.00 -19.11 16.45
C GLN A 319 14.92 -18.88 17.66
N GLU A 320 15.96 -19.68 17.77
CA GLU A 320 17.02 -19.46 18.74
C GLU A 320 18.05 -18.45 18.19
N ASN A 321 18.25 -17.42 18.97
CA ASN A 321 19.44 -16.59 19.15
C ASN A 321 20.22 -16.18 17.90
N VAL A 322 19.83 -15.05 17.37
CA VAL A 322 20.65 -14.32 16.42
C VAL A 322 21.30 -13.16 17.16
N THR A 323 22.48 -13.40 17.67
CA THR A 323 23.32 -12.38 18.29
C THR A 323 23.63 -11.30 17.26
N ALA A 324 23.46 -10.02 17.61
CA ALA A 324 23.81 -8.92 16.74
C ALA A 324 25.29 -9.00 16.35
N CYS A 325 25.58 -9.19 15.05
CA CYS A 325 26.95 -9.32 14.56
C CYS A 325 27.75 -8.02 14.67
N LEU A 326 27.08 -6.87 14.78
CA LEU A 326 27.71 -5.55 14.80
C LEU A 326 28.68 -5.32 15.97
N PRO A 327 28.39 -5.68 17.24
CA PRO A 327 29.35 -5.51 18.32
C PRO A 327 30.62 -6.32 18.11
N ALA A 328 30.50 -7.57 17.64
CA ALA A 328 31.64 -8.42 17.38
C ALA A 328 32.51 -7.91 16.22
N LEU A 329 31.87 -7.40 15.16
CA LEU A 329 32.60 -6.75 14.05
C LEU A 329 33.34 -5.49 14.48
N ARG A 330 32.78 -4.70 15.39
CA ARG A 330 33.46 -3.53 15.96
C ARG A 330 34.67 -3.94 16.79
N ALA A 331 34.53 -4.94 17.61
CA ALA A 331 35.63 -5.47 18.42
C ALA A 331 36.81 -5.97 17.52
N ILE A 332 36.50 -6.71 16.45
CA ILE A 332 37.50 -7.14 15.47
C ILE A 332 38.16 -5.93 14.79
N ALA A 333 37.38 -4.95 14.35
CA ALA A 333 37.90 -3.74 13.70
C ALA A 333 38.74 -2.86 14.65
N GLU A 334 38.46 -2.88 15.94
CA GLU A 334 39.23 -2.18 16.97
C GLU A 334 40.56 -2.88 17.29
N ALA A 335 40.54 -4.22 17.33
CA ALA A 335 41.73 -5.04 17.58
C ALA A 335 42.74 -4.99 16.41
N TYR A 336 42.23 -4.81 15.17
CA TYR A 336 43.06 -4.87 13.95
C TYR A 336 42.92 -3.62 13.06
N PRO A 337 43.74 -2.57 13.30
CA PRO A 337 43.63 -1.28 12.59
C PRO A 337 43.75 -1.37 11.05
N HIS A 338 44.48 -2.35 10.54
CA HIS A 338 44.65 -2.57 9.09
C HIS A 338 43.32 -2.96 8.40
N LEU A 339 42.39 -3.64 9.11
CA LEU A 339 41.08 -3.96 8.58
C LEU A 339 40.21 -2.70 8.36
N LYS A 340 40.42 -1.65 9.16
CA LYS A 340 39.67 -0.38 9.00
C LYS A 340 39.99 0.35 7.69
N THR A 341 41.09 0.03 7.04
CA THR A 341 41.50 0.63 5.77
C THR A 341 41.17 -0.24 4.55
N ASP A 342 40.80 -1.50 4.76
CA ASP A 342 40.41 -2.42 3.70
C ASP A 342 39.02 -2.11 3.15
N ALA A 343 38.94 -1.80 1.86
CA ALA A 343 37.71 -1.40 1.19
C ALA A 343 36.64 -2.52 1.17
N ALA A 344 37.07 -3.79 1.03
CA ALA A 344 36.16 -4.93 0.98
C ALA A 344 35.56 -5.21 2.38
N PHE A 345 36.37 -5.07 3.43
CA PHE A 345 35.90 -5.19 4.82
C PHE A 345 34.87 -4.08 5.14
N LEU A 346 35.15 -2.85 4.78
CA LEU A 346 34.24 -1.71 5.02
C LEU A 346 32.92 -1.87 4.23
N ASP A 347 32.95 -2.34 2.99
CA ASP A 347 31.74 -2.60 2.21
C ASP A 347 30.89 -3.71 2.86
N LEU A 348 31.51 -4.82 3.27
CA LEU A 348 30.82 -5.89 3.97
C LEU A 348 30.23 -5.43 5.30
N GLN A 349 30.95 -4.63 6.08
CA GLN A 349 30.46 -4.05 7.32
C GLN A 349 29.20 -3.18 7.08
N ARG A 350 29.22 -2.33 6.06
CA ARG A 350 28.04 -1.52 5.69
C ARG A 350 26.86 -2.39 5.28
N ARG A 351 27.08 -3.43 4.47
CA ARG A 351 26.04 -4.36 4.02
C ARG A 351 25.44 -5.15 5.18
N ILE A 352 26.25 -5.55 6.16
CA ILE A 352 25.76 -6.22 7.36
C ILE A 352 24.91 -5.25 8.19
N THR A 353 25.38 -4.00 8.38
CA THR A 353 24.62 -2.98 9.11
C THR A 353 23.27 -2.70 8.45
N ASP A 354 23.23 -2.54 7.13
CA ASP A 354 21.99 -2.36 6.36
C ASP A 354 21.07 -3.59 6.51
N THR A 355 21.63 -4.79 6.48
CA THR A 355 20.85 -6.03 6.63
C THR A 355 20.27 -6.18 8.03
N GLU A 356 21.00 -5.82 9.10
CA GLU A 356 20.48 -5.80 10.48
C GLU A 356 19.30 -4.81 10.61
N GLN A 357 19.42 -3.62 10.04
CA GLN A 357 18.32 -2.65 10.04
C GLN A 357 17.09 -3.20 9.30
N ARG A 358 17.27 -3.86 8.16
CA ARG A 358 16.18 -4.51 7.42
C ARG A 358 15.52 -5.63 8.24
N ILE A 359 16.31 -6.45 8.93
CA ILE A 359 15.80 -7.50 9.82
C ILE A 359 14.94 -6.89 10.92
N ALA A 360 15.41 -5.83 11.58
CA ALA A 360 14.66 -5.17 12.64
C ALA A 360 13.30 -4.64 12.14
N LEU A 361 13.28 -3.97 10.96
CA LEU A 361 12.06 -3.42 10.37
C LEU A 361 11.08 -4.49 9.89
N THR A 362 11.58 -5.55 9.23
CA THR A 362 10.72 -6.64 8.76
C THR A 362 10.13 -7.47 9.91
N ARG A 363 10.87 -7.61 11.01
CA ARG A 363 10.36 -8.23 12.25
C ARG A 363 9.27 -7.39 12.92
N ALA A 364 9.49 -6.07 13.02
CA ALA A 364 8.48 -5.17 13.55
C ALA A 364 7.18 -5.25 12.72
N TYR A 365 7.31 -5.24 11.40
CA TYR A 365 6.18 -5.41 10.48
C TYR A 365 5.47 -6.75 10.67
N TYR A 366 6.22 -7.87 10.73
CA TYR A 366 5.66 -9.19 10.97
C TYR A 366 4.88 -9.25 12.28
N ASN A 367 5.45 -8.74 13.37
CA ASN A 367 4.79 -8.74 14.67
C ASN A 367 3.52 -7.89 14.68
N GLU A 368 3.51 -6.77 14.00
CA GLU A 368 2.34 -5.91 13.89
C GLU A 368 1.19 -6.58 13.10
N ILE A 369 1.51 -7.19 11.94
CA ILE A 369 0.49 -7.90 11.14
C ILE A 369 0.00 -9.17 11.84
N ALA A 370 0.88 -9.94 12.49
CA ALA A 370 0.52 -11.12 13.26
C ALA A 370 -0.36 -10.76 14.48
N THR A 371 -0.06 -9.64 15.15
CA THR A 371 -0.88 -9.12 16.26
C THR A 371 -2.26 -8.71 15.76
N SER A 372 -2.36 -8.00 14.63
CA SER A 372 -3.63 -7.62 14.01
C SER A 372 -4.45 -8.85 13.62
N PHE A 373 -3.81 -9.84 13.01
CA PHE A 373 -4.43 -11.12 12.67
C PHE A 373 -4.96 -11.85 13.91
N ASN A 374 -4.12 -12.03 14.92
CA ASN A 374 -4.49 -12.72 16.18
C ASN A 374 -5.63 -11.98 16.92
N LYS A 375 -5.65 -10.64 16.87
CA LYS A 375 -6.73 -9.81 17.42
C LYS A 375 -8.06 -10.10 16.71
N LEU A 376 -8.06 -10.15 15.38
CA LEU A 376 -9.26 -10.45 14.58
C LEU A 376 -9.81 -11.85 14.89
N LEU A 377 -8.95 -12.86 15.07
CA LEU A 377 -9.37 -14.22 15.43
C LEU A 377 -10.09 -14.31 16.81
N LYS A 378 -9.87 -13.32 17.68
CA LYS A 378 -10.53 -13.24 19.01
C LYS A 378 -11.84 -12.46 18.95
N MET A 379 -12.06 -11.61 17.94
CA MET A 379 -13.23 -10.75 17.83
C MET A 379 -14.43 -11.50 17.24
N VAL A 380 -15.63 -11.24 17.78
CA VAL A 380 -16.89 -11.70 17.19
C VAL A 380 -17.26 -10.69 16.09
N PRO A 381 -17.71 -11.15 14.92
CA PRO A 381 -18.09 -12.53 14.56
C PRO A 381 -16.95 -13.36 13.92
N HIS A 382 -15.77 -12.79 13.65
CA HIS A 382 -14.61 -13.45 13.02
C HIS A 382 -14.20 -14.73 13.76
N ARG A 383 -14.32 -14.74 15.10
CA ARG A 383 -14.01 -15.90 15.95
C ARG A 383 -14.81 -17.15 15.58
N LEU A 384 -16.08 -16.99 15.24
CA LEU A 384 -16.94 -18.11 14.84
C LEU A 384 -16.47 -18.71 13.51
N ILE A 385 -16.20 -17.85 12.54
CA ILE A 385 -15.74 -18.24 11.20
C ILE A 385 -14.34 -18.85 11.28
N ALA A 386 -13.43 -18.28 12.08
CA ALA A 386 -12.10 -18.82 12.29
C ALA A 386 -12.13 -20.22 12.92
N ARG A 387 -13.05 -20.48 13.85
CA ARG A 387 -13.26 -21.79 14.47
C ARG A 387 -13.74 -22.82 13.45
N LEU A 388 -14.74 -22.45 12.63
CA LEU A 388 -15.26 -23.32 11.56
C LEU A 388 -14.19 -23.65 10.51
N GLY A 389 -13.33 -22.67 10.16
CA GLY A 389 -12.24 -22.82 9.21
C GLY A 389 -10.94 -23.38 9.79
N ASN A 390 -10.90 -23.74 11.08
CA ASN A 390 -9.69 -24.21 11.80
C ASN A 390 -8.47 -23.28 11.63
N ILE A 391 -8.73 -21.95 11.59
CA ILE A 391 -7.67 -20.94 11.46
C ILE A 391 -7.00 -20.74 12.83
N ARG A 392 -5.68 -20.93 12.89
CA ARG A 392 -4.90 -20.84 14.13
C ARG A 392 -4.18 -19.50 14.25
N PRO A 393 -3.99 -18.99 15.48
CA PRO A 393 -3.18 -17.81 15.71
C PRO A 393 -1.72 -18.04 15.35
N ARG A 394 -1.02 -16.98 14.98
CA ARG A 394 0.41 -17.00 14.62
C ARG A 394 1.26 -16.55 15.81
N ALA A 395 2.41 -17.19 15.99
CA ALA A 395 3.37 -16.82 17.01
C ALA A 395 4.03 -15.47 16.69
N LEU A 396 4.35 -14.69 17.71
CA LEU A 396 5.11 -13.46 17.59
C LEU A 396 6.59 -13.76 17.78
N ILE A 397 7.43 -13.01 17.07
CA ILE A 397 8.89 -13.05 17.25
C ILE A 397 9.24 -12.11 18.40
N THR A 398 9.65 -12.65 19.56
CA THR A 398 9.97 -11.86 20.75
C THR A 398 11.41 -11.37 20.77
N ALA A 399 11.67 -10.21 21.37
CA ALA A 399 13.02 -9.67 21.54
C ALA A 399 13.87 -10.51 22.51
N SER A 400 13.23 -11.13 23.52
CA SER A 400 13.90 -11.98 24.51
C SER A 400 14.58 -13.22 23.92
N ASP A 401 14.16 -13.65 22.75
CA ASP A 401 14.82 -14.72 22.01
C ASP A 401 16.15 -14.28 21.39
N PHE A 402 16.45 -12.96 21.41
CA PHE A 402 17.64 -12.34 20.83
C PHE A 402 18.59 -11.72 21.88
N GLU A 403 18.10 -11.29 23.02
CA GLU A 403 18.89 -10.57 24.04
C GLU A 403 19.46 -11.48 25.13
N ARG A 404 19.04 -12.73 25.22
CA ARG A 404 19.43 -13.65 26.30
C ARG A 404 20.77 -14.31 26.13
N VAL A 405 21.52 -14.07 25.07
CA VAL A 405 22.92 -14.45 25.01
C VAL A 405 23.79 -13.29 25.47
N THR A 406 23.84 -13.08 26.76
CA THR A 406 24.93 -12.33 27.36
C THR A 406 26.23 -13.10 27.00
N VAL A 407 27.07 -12.45 26.22
CA VAL A 407 28.41 -12.90 25.94
C VAL A 407 29.11 -12.98 27.30
N GLN A 408 29.21 -14.17 27.87
CA GLN A 408 30.13 -14.42 28.96
C GLN A 408 31.55 -14.40 28.37
N THR A 409 32.12 -13.23 28.25
CA THR A 409 33.56 -13.07 28.09
C THR A 409 34.18 -13.43 29.44
N LYS A 410 34.45 -14.70 29.68
CA LYS A 410 35.43 -15.10 30.65
C LYS A 410 36.78 -14.80 29.99
N PHE A 411 37.39 -13.70 30.38
CA PHE A 411 38.82 -13.54 30.27
C PHE A 411 39.42 -14.44 31.40
N GLU A 412 39.93 -15.60 31.07
CA GLU A 412 40.83 -16.33 31.91
C GLU A 412 42.19 -15.61 31.82
N GLU A 413 42.70 -15.16 33.01
CA GLU A 413 44.02 -14.59 33.24
C GLU A 413 45.15 -15.56 32.85
#